data_4fb7dfb882434f1dd36d81159b951609
#
_entry.id   4fb7dfb882434f1dd36d81159b951609
#
_cell.length_a   1.000
_cell.length_b   1.000
_cell.length_c   1.000
_cell.angle_alpha   90.00
_cell.angle_beta   90.00
_cell.angle_gamma   90.00
#
_symmetry.space_group_name_H-M   'P 1'
#
loop_
_entity.id
_entity.type
_entity.pdbx_description
1 polymer ?
#
loop_
_entity_poly.entity_id
_entity_poly.type
_entity_poly.pdbx_seq_one_letter_code
_entity_poly.pdbx_strand_id
1 'polypeptide(L)'
;MRKWLIGLLLILGLCAGFAQAETYVVAVDGTGDFQTLTEAAAASSTGDTILLRTGVYGEQETFPIALDHAVTIEGEDGAVLDSPRFKTMVSVTADGVTLRNIRFQVRKWGIVADVSRAMTVEDCEFVLGDEECRTSSTAIWLRGMKDCAIRRCTFRQVGICIAGDPLSDKSAGKTVLTGMCEAGEDPEYFSTHEIADCTINGRPYYYFVGQDNLTVPTDAGGLIAVECDNLTVRDIDVSDSSMGLEIARSRNVTLENVSADRCGIFGTYLVFVQGAVLRNVHVEQTNHGIDIRGSQNVVVTDSLALNCDQGVFFTHCTDCTLQDSHVQGCGFGYFGAVGNGNRIGNCTFSDNADGIYLQNEPNATITACDVRQSRVTGLRILKSSCVCTDTTVADGWTGVIYYDSHDTTIENCDFSDNASANMYLGNGRGATIRNCRFSGETKAHLEVEGTQTDMLVTQCTFTGSRADMLKAASHTLPTFTDCAWSTPGVFWTGKEWNGSTDGDAPNRNCDIVQIGREAPRADSVPYDTPEQAIDGAVNYRKENSGRYLLLSQTNWTFRLFD
;
A
#
# COMPACT_ATOMS: atom_id res chain seq x y z
N MET A 1 23.56 -61.90 40.38
CA MET A 1 22.29 -61.16 40.12
C MET A 1 22.45 -59.81 39.40
N ARG A 2 23.66 -59.28 39.14
CA ARG A 2 23.87 -57.96 38.51
C ARG A 2 24.05 -57.98 36.97
N LYS A 3 24.17 -59.15 36.35
CA LYS A 3 24.37 -59.30 34.91
C LYS A 3 23.10 -59.59 34.10
N TRP A 4 21.97 -59.89 34.78
CA TRP A 4 20.67 -60.11 34.12
C TRP A 4 19.78 -58.90 34.02
N LEU A 5 20.03 -57.83 34.84
CA LEU A 5 19.28 -56.58 34.75
C LEU A 5 19.71 -55.66 33.59
N ILE A 6 20.94 -55.80 33.07
CA ILE A 6 21.44 -55.00 31.97
C ILE A 6 20.92 -55.51 30.63
N GLY A 7 20.66 -56.82 30.50
CA GLY A 7 20.07 -57.41 29.31
C GLY A 7 18.59 -57.08 29.08
N LEU A 8 17.84 -56.86 30.16
CA LEU A 8 16.41 -56.53 30.08
C LEU A 8 16.14 -55.05 29.77
N LEU A 9 17.07 -54.14 30.13
CA LEU A 9 17.01 -52.72 29.80
C LEU A 9 17.44 -52.42 28.36
N LEU A 10 18.22 -53.30 27.74
CA LEU A 10 18.63 -53.14 26.31
C LEU A 10 17.57 -53.68 25.32
N ILE A 11 16.66 -54.54 25.75
CA ILE A 11 15.57 -55.09 24.92
C ILE A 11 14.33 -54.21 24.98
N LEU A 12 14.14 -53.42 26.01
CA LEU A 12 13.06 -52.42 26.13
C LEU A 12 13.38 -51.08 25.40
N GLY A 13 14.61 -50.87 24.95
CA GLY A 13 15.03 -49.67 24.22
C GLY A 13 14.97 -49.79 22.68
N LEU A 14 14.58 -50.94 22.13
CA LEU A 14 14.58 -51.18 20.69
C LEU A 14 13.20 -51.42 20.05
N CYS A 15 12.13 -51.19 20.83
CA CYS A 15 10.76 -51.08 20.30
C CYS A 15 10.25 -49.63 20.30
N ALA A 16 11.07 -48.67 19.85
CA ALA A 16 10.52 -47.54 19.15
C ALA A 16 10.06 -48.09 17.80
N GLY A 17 8.87 -48.64 17.74
CA GLY A 17 8.25 -49.05 16.49
C GLY A 17 8.27 -47.81 15.58
N PHE A 18 8.97 -47.90 14.45
CA PHE A 18 8.70 -47.02 13.35
C PHE A 18 7.21 -47.22 13.05
N ALA A 19 6.39 -46.25 13.35
CA ALA A 19 5.01 -46.23 12.89
C ALA A 19 5.10 -46.41 11.36
N GLN A 20 4.53 -47.48 10.85
CA GLN A 20 4.48 -47.70 9.42
C GLN A 20 3.58 -46.59 8.85
N ALA A 21 4.03 -45.89 7.82
CA ALA A 21 3.22 -44.91 7.14
C ALA A 21 1.90 -45.54 6.68
N GLU A 22 0.80 -44.94 7.04
CA GLU A 22 -0.55 -45.38 6.69
C GLU A 22 -1.06 -44.61 5.46
N THR A 23 -2.00 -45.20 4.74
CA THR A 23 -2.70 -44.56 3.64
C THR A 23 -4.17 -44.49 3.96
N TYR A 24 -4.69 -43.24 4.06
CA TYR A 24 -6.10 -42.98 4.28
C TYR A 24 -6.77 -42.61 2.95
N VAL A 25 -7.87 -43.24 2.65
CA VAL A 25 -8.67 -42.95 1.46
C VAL A 25 -9.80 -41.98 1.83
N VAL A 26 -9.87 -40.86 1.15
CA VAL A 26 -10.95 -39.88 1.30
C VAL A 26 -11.86 -39.94 0.09
N ALA A 27 -13.15 -40.12 0.31
CA ALA A 27 -14.15 -40.19 -0.76
C ALA A 27 -15.42 -39.45 -0.34
N VAL A 28 -15.84 -38.46 -1.13
CA VAL A 28 -17.03 -37.60 -0.86
C VAL A 28 -18.33 -38.40 -0.77
N ASP A 29 -18.39 -39.58 -1.39
CA ASP A 29 -19.55 -40.49 -1.39
C ASP A 29 -19.60 -41.43 -0.17
N GLY A 30 -18.59 -41.33 0.74
CA GLY A 30 -18.50 -42.15 1.96
C GLY A 30 -17.95 -43.56 1.73
N THR A 31 -17.37 -43.87 0.58
CA THR A 31 -16.76 -45.19 0.29
C THR A 31 -15.30 -45.28 0.75
N GLY A 32 -14.70 -44.19 1.23
CA GLY A 32 -13.36 -44.12 1.80
C GLY A 32 -13.33 -44.29 3.32
N ASP A 33 -12.15 -44.14 3.91
CA ASP A 33 -11.94 -44.12 5.35
C ASP A 33 -12.51 -42.84 5.98
N PHE A 34 -12.49 -41.72 5.22
CA PHE A 34 -13.03 -40.43 5.58
C PHE A 34 -13.86 -39.84 4.42
N GLN A 35 -14.81 -38.95 4.74
CA GLN A 35 -15.57 -38.20 3.74
C GLN A 35 -14.93 -36.86 3.41
N THR A 36 -14.13 -36.30 4.32
CA THR A 36 -13.49 -35.00 4.18
C THR A 36 -11.99 -35.09 4.33
N LEU A 37 -11.28 -34.24 3.58
CA LEU A 37 -9.83 -34.08 3.72
C LEU A 37 -9.48 -33.49 5.10
N THR A 38 -10.34 -32.64 5.64
CA THR A 38 -10.20 -32.07 6.99
C THR A 38 -10.10 -33.16 8.07
N GLU A 39 -10.98 -34.17 8.03
CA GLU A 39 -10.96 -35.28 8.98
C GLU A 39 -9.72 -36.17 8.79
N ALA A 40 -9.38 -36.48 7.56
CA ALA A 40 -8.21 -37.30 7.24
C ALA A 40 -6.89 -36.60 7.68
N ALA A 41 -6.76 -35.30 7.42
CA ALA A 41 -5.61 -34.50 7.85
C ALA A 41 -5.47 -34.47 9.38
N ALA A 42 -6.57 -34.33 10.11
CA ALA A 42 -6.57 -34.36 11.56
C ALA A 42 -6.27 -35.74 12.17
N ALA A 43 -6.55 -36.83 11.45
CA ALA A 43 -6.29 -38.19 11.87
C ALA A 43 -4.90 -38.71 11.51
N SER A 44 -4.27 -38.13 10.49
CA SER A 44 -2.98 -38.56 9.96
C SER A 44 -1.80 -38.20 10.89
N SER A 45 -0.69 -38.87 10.66
CA SER A 45 0.58 -38.68 11.36
C SER A 45 1.72 -38.41 10.35
N THR A 46 2.86 -37.97 10.85
CA THR A 46 4.04 -37.71 10.01
C THR A 46 4.43 -38.95 9.20
N GLY A 47 4.49 -38.77 7.87
CA GLY A 47 4.84 -39.79 6.90
C GLY A 47 3.66 -40.49 6.24
N ASP A 48 2.42 -40.23 6.72
CA ASP A 48 1.22 -40.81 6.13
C ASP A 48 0.87 -40.22 4.76
N THR A 49 0.06 -40.96 4.02
CA THR A 49 -0.50 -40.54 2.73
C THR A 49 -2.02 -40.46 2.81
N ILE A 50 -2.59 -39.37 2.28
CA ILE A 50 -4.03 -39.17 2.12
C ILE A 50 -4.33 -39.22 0.62
N LEU A 51 -5.09 -40.21 0.20
CA LEU A 51 -5.52 -40.40 -1.19
C LEU A 51 -6.92 -39.83 -1.39
N LEU A 52 -7.05 -38.78 -2.18
CA LEU A 52 -8.34 -38.19 -2.55
C LEU A 52 -8.90 -38.93 -3.78
N ARG A 53 -10.03 -39.58 -3.64
CA ARG A 53 -10.77 -40.13 -4.78
C ARG A 53 -11.29 -39.01 -5.68
N THR A 54 -11.62 -39.35 -6.92
CA THR A 54 -12.33 -38.45 -7.84
C THR A 54 -13.55 -37.82 -7.16
N GLY A 55 -13.63 -36.49 -7.12
CA GLY A 55 -14.74 -35.76 -6.49
C GLY A 55 -14.42 -34.31 -6.21
N VAL A 56 -15.45 -33.55 -5.76
CA VAL A 56 -15.31 -32.15 -5.36
C VAL A 56 -15.39 -32.05 -3.85
N TYR A 57 -14.30 -31.63 -3.25
CA TYR A 57 -14.10 -31.44 -1.81
C TYR A 57 -14.30 -29.97 -1.48
N GLY A 58 -15.43 -29.60 -0.89
CA GLY A 58 -15.80 -28.19 -0.70
C GLY A 58 -16.76 -27.96 0.44
N GLU A 59 -18.07 -28.14 0.24
CA GLU A 59 -19.11 -27.73 1.20
C GLU A 59 -19.00 -28.41 2.58
N GLN A 60 -18.48 -29.63 2.63
CA GLN A 60 -18.33 -30.39 3.87
C GLN A 60 -16.97 -30.18 4.55
N GLU A 61 -16.03 -29.52 3.85
CA GLU A 61 -14.71 -29.23 4.39
C GLU A 61 -14.71 -28.07 5.37
N THR A 62 -13.81 -28.12 6.36
CA THR A 62 -13.50 -26.98 7.22
C THR A 62 -12.24 -26.29 6.73
N PHE A 63 -12.37 -25.11 6.16
CA PHE A 63 -11.26 -24.32 5.63
C PHE A 63 -10.71 -23.32 6.65
N PRO A 64 -9.36 -23.11 6.76
CA PRO A 64 -8.35 -23.80 5.98
C PRO A 64 -8.14 -25.25 6.46
N ILE A 65 -7.85 -26.14 5.52
CA ILE A 65 -7.34 -27.47 5.85
C ILE A 65 -5.93 -27.29 6.41
N ALA A 66 -5.71 -27.61 7.68
CA ALA A 66 -4.45 -27.37 8.37
C ALA A 66 -3.51 -28.58 8.20
N LEU A 67 -2.29 -28.33 7.72
CA LEU A 67 -1.22 -29.30 7.58
C LEU A 67 -0.06 -28.89 8.50
N ASP A 68 -0.06 -29.40 9.71
CA ASP A 68 0.87 -29.08 10.80
C ASP A 68 1.90 -30.19 11.06
N HIS A 69 1.92 -31.23 10.23
CA HIS A 69 2.90 -32.32 10.20
C HIS A 69 3.19 -32.77 8.77
N ALA A 70 4.30 -33.47 8.54
CA ALA A 70 4.68 -33.96 7.22
C ALA A 70 3.70 -35.04 6.72
N VAL A 71 2.92 -34.74 5.70
CA VAL A 71 1.94 -35.63 5.09
C VAL A 71 1.97 -35.49 3.58
N THR A 72 1.67 -36.57 2.87
CA THR A 72 1.45 -36.53 1.42
C THR A 72 -0.05 -36.56 1.12
N ILE A 73 -0.54 -35.56 0.37
CA ILE A 73 -1.90 -35.57 -0.17
C ILE A 73 -1.80 -35.79 -1.67
N GLU A 74 -2.43 -36.87 -2.13
CA GLU A 74 -2.41 -37.28 -3.55
C GLU A 74 -3.85 -37.40 -4.07
N GLY A 75 -4.16 -36.70 -5.15
CA GLY A 75 -5.46 -36.80 -5.81
C GLY A 75 -5.48 -37.87 -6.90
N GLU A 76 -6.57 -38.61 -7.02
CA GLU A 76 -6.90 -39.30 -8.27
C GLU A 76 -7.30 -38.28 -9.35
N ASP A 77 -7.28 -38.69 -10.62
CA ASP A 77 -7.75 -37.85 -11.72
C ASP A 77 -9.17 -37.32 -11.43
N GLY A 78 -9.33 -36.01 -11.42
CA GLY A 78 -10.59 -35.37 -11.11
C GLY A 78 -10.85 -35.09 -9.62
N ALA A 79 -9.84 -35.20 -8.76
CA ALA A 79 -9.91 -34.68 -7.39
C ALA A 79 -9.83 -33.14 -7.41
N VAL A 80 -10.86 -32.47 -6.91
CA VAL A 80 -10.99 -31.02 -6.93
C VAL A 80 -11.21 -30.49 -5.51
N LEU A 81 -10.37 -29.54 -5.08
CA LEU A 81 -10.62 -28.72 -3.89
C LEU A 81 -11.32 -27.43 -4.31
N ASP A 82 -12.49 -27.14 -3.73
CA ASP A 82 -13.31 -25.97 -4.03
C ASP A 82 -13.78 -25.28 -2.75
N SER A 83 -13.07 -24.23 -2.34
CA SER A 83 -13.41 -23.50 -1.11
C SER A 83 -14.52 -22.46 -1.32
N PRO A 84 -15.27 -22.10 -0.27
CA PRO A 84 -16.11 -20.90 -0.29
C PRO A 84 -15.30 -19.64 -0.58
N ARG A 85 -15.98 -18.60 -1.08
CA ARG A 85 -15.37 -17.30 -1.35
C ARG A 85 -14.62 -16.76 -0.13
N PHE A 86 -13.48 -16.11 -0.37
CA PHE A 86 -12.65 -15.41 0.63
C PHE A 86 -12.06 -16.31 1.73
N LYS A 87 -11.86 -17.60 1.46
CA LYS A 87 -11.19 -18.53 2.38
C LYS A 87 -9.83 -18.97 1.84
N THR A 88 -8.91 -19.28 2.76
CA THR A 88 -7.70 -20.06 2.46
C THR A 88 -8.11 -21.52 2.32
N MET A 89 -7.59 -22.21 1.31
CA MET A 89 -7.93 -23.63 1.11
C MET A 89 -7.06 -24.54 1.97
N VAL A 90 -5.74 -24.38 1.86
CA VAL A 90 -4.77 -25.18 2.62
C VAL A 90 -3.80 -24.27 3.34
N SER A 91 -3.58 -24.53 4.62
CA SER A 91 -2.57 -23.86 5.45
C SER A 91 -1.47 -24.85 5.82
N VAL A 92 -0.23 -24.57 5.43
CA VAL A 92 0.93 -25.41 5.69
C VAL A 92 1.83 -24.72 6.71
N THR A 93 2.08 -25.38 7.84
CA THR A 93 2.98 -24.90 8.90
C THR A 93 4.03 -25.92 9.31
N ALA A 94 4.12 -27.03 8.57
CA ALA A 94 5.07 -28.11 8.83
C ALA A 94 6.04 -28.31 7.68
N ASP A 95 7.21 -28.83 8.01
CA ASP A 95 8.23 -29.26 7.05
C ASP A 95 7.79 -30.52 6.29
N GLY A 96 8.16 -30.63 5.01
CA GLY A 96 8.05 -31.85 4.23
C GLY A 96 6.64 -32.25 3.78
N VAL A 97 5.69 -31.31 3.77
CA VAL A 97 4.36 -31.54 3.22
C VAL A 97 4.43 -31.69 1.70
N THR A 98 3.70 -32.68 1.16
CA THR A 98 3.60 -32.91 -0.28
C THR A 98 2.14 -32.88 -0.74
N LEU A 99 1.85 -32.12 -1.81
CA LEU A 99 0.55 -32.09 -2.49
C LEU A 99 0.76 -32.42 -3.98
N ARG A 100 0.04 -33.41 -4.50
CA ARG A 100 0.18 -33.80 -5.91
C ARG A 100 -1.14 -34.18 -6.56
N ASN A 101 -1.23 -33.92 -7.86
CA ASN A 101 -2.35 -34.31 -8.72
C ASN A 101 -3.73 -33.82 -8.20
N ILE A 102 -3.81 -32.56 -7.77
CA ILE A 102 -5.01 -31.94 -7.23
C ILE A 102 -5.35 -30.70 -8.06
N ARG A 103 -6.63 -30.53 -8.36
CA ARG A 103 -7.13 -29.29 -8.94
C ARG A 103 -7.69 -28.38 -7.84
N PHE A 104 -7.22 -27.13 -7.79
CA PHE A 104 -7.65 -26.08 -6.84
C PHE A 104 -8.52 -25.04 -7.55
N GLN A 105 -9.77 -24.88 -7.11
CA GLN A 105 -10.65 -23.77 -7.51
C GLN A 105 -10.41 -22.60 -6.55
N VAL A 106 -9.46 -21.75 -6.87
CA VAL A 106 -8.98 -20.69 -5.95
C VAL A 106 -9.97 -19.52 -5.93
N ARG A 107 -10.52 -19.19 -4.75
CA ARG A 107 -11.42 -18.05 -4.56
C ARG A 107 -10.88 -17.01 -3.56
N LYS A 108 -9.67 -17.18 -3.08
CA LYS A 108 -8.81 -16.23 -2.39
C LYS A 108 -7.38 -16.77 -2.35
N TRP A 109 -7.07 -17.69 -1.45
CA TRP A 109 -5.75 -18.28 -1.33
C TRP A 109 -5.85 -19.81 -1.45
N GLY A 110 -5.13 -20.36 -2.40
CA GLY A 110 -5.05 -21.80 -2.60
C GLY A 110 -4.24 -22.46 -1.48
N ILE A 111 -2.93 -22.37 -1.55
CA ILE A 111 -2.01 -22.85 -0.51
C ILE A 111 -1.32 -21.63 0.13
N VAL A 112 -1.41 -21.50 1.45
CA VAL A 112 -0.64 -20.56 2.24
C VAL A 112 0.32 -21.36 3.11
N ALA A 113 1.62 -21.19 2.87
CA ALA A 113 2.67 -21.87 3.60
C ALA A 113 3.48 -20.88 4.43
N ASP A 114 3.59 -21.14 5.73
CA ASP A 114 4.20 -20.25 6.72
C ASP A 114 5.37 -20.92 7.46
N VAL A 115 6.52 -20.27 7.46
CA VAL A 115 7.67 -20.54 8.34
C VAL A 115 8.03 -22.03 8.44
N SER A 116 8.05 -22.74 7.32
CA SER A 116 8.44 -24.15 7.23
C SER A 116 9.33 -24.36 6.00
N ARG A 117 9.72 -25.59 5.75
CA ARG A 117 10.62 -25.91 4.64
C ARG A 117 10.26 -27.22 3.94
N ALA A 118 10.83 -27.37 2.75
CA ALA A 118 10.72 -28.60 1.97
C ALA A 118 9.28 -29.01 1.60
N MET A 119 8.37 -28.01 1.44
CA MET A 119 7.05 -28.29 0.85
C MET A 119 7.21 -28.64 -0.64
N THR A 120 6.48 -29.66 -1.08
CA THR A 120 6.45 -30.09 -2.49
C THR A 120 5.03 -29.96 -3.05
N VAL A 121 4.88 -29.30 -4.20
CA VAL A 121 3.62 -29.23 -4.96
C VAL A 121 3.89 -29.67 -6.39
N GLU A 122 3.28 -30.78 -6.82
CA GLU A 122 3.57 -31.39 -8.12
C GLU A 122 2.29 -31.75 -8.87
N ASP A 123 2.35 -31.61 -10.19
CA ASP A 123 1.26 -32.05 -11.10
C ASP A 123 -0.12 -31.49 -10.71
N CYS A 124 -0.16 -30.29 -10.09
CA CYS A 124 -1.38 -29.64 -9.64
C CYS A 124 -1.87 -28.60 -10.64
N GLU A 125 -3.19 -28.40 -10.67
CA GLU A 125 -3.83 -27.35 -11.45
C GLU A 125 -4.47 -26.32 -10.51
N PHE A 126 -4.14 -25.04 -10.69
CA PHE A 126 -4.74 -23.93 -9.96
C PHE A 126 -5.52 -23.03 -10.90
N VAL A 127 -6.78 -22.80 -10.61
CA VAL A 127 -7.66 -21.99 -11.46
C VAL A 127 -8.38 -20.96 -10.61
N LEU A 128 -8.47 -19.71 -11.07
CA LEU A 128 -9.35 -18.73 -10.44
C LEU A 128 -10.78 -19.24 -10.49
N GLY A 129 -11.39 -19.48 -9.35
CA GLY A 129 -12.72 -20.09 -9.25
C GLY A 129 -13.85 -19.09 -9.46
N ASP A 130 -13.58 -17.79 -9.37
CA ASP A 130 -14.56 -16.73 -9.51
C ASP A 130 -13.88 -15.40 -9.83
N GLU A 131 -14.31 -14.74 -10.89
CA GLU A 131 -13.73 -13.45 -11.33
C GLU A 131 -13.89 -12.36 -10.26
N GLU A 132 -14.97 -12.35 -9.49
CA GLU A 132 -15.17 -11.40 -8.39
C GLU A 132 -14.17 -11.57 -7.25
N CYS A 133 -13.50 -12.72 -7.19
CA CYS A 133 -12.48 -13.02 -6.20
C CYS A 133 -11.04 -12.72 -6.68
N ARG A 134 -10.85 -12.23 -7.91
CA ARG A 134 -9.52 -11.98 -8.50
C ARG A 134 -8.65 -11.13 -7.58
N THR A 135 -9.19 -10.01 -7.10
CA THR A 135 -8.46 -9.11 -6.20
C THR A 135 -8.02 -9.83 -4.93
N SER A 136 -6.73 -9.80 -4.64
CA SER A 136 -6.07 -10.47 -3.51
C SER A 136 -6.05 -12.00 -3.59
N SER A 137 -6.31 -12.63 -4.77
CA SER A 137 -6.22 -14.07 -4.93
C SER A 137 -4.83 -14.53 -5.34
N THR A 138 -4.38 -15.66 -4.76
CA THR A 138 -3.13 -16.33 -5.16
C THR A 138 -3.28 -17.85 -5.08
N ALA A 139 -2.60 -18.55 -5.98
CA ALA A 139 -2.57 -20.02 -5.98
C ALA A 139 -1.70 -20.55 -4.84
N ILE A 140 -0.47 -20.08 -4.75
CA ILE A 140 0.49 -20.49 -3.74
C ILE A 140 1.16 -19.25 -3.17
N TRP A 141 1.10 -19.11 -1.86
CA TRP A 141 1.77 -18.05 -1.13
C TRP A 141 2.80 -18.63 -0.18
N LEU A 142 4.08 -18.44 -0.48
CA LEU A 142 5.21 -18.84 0.34
C LEU A 142 5.63 -17.68 1.23
N ARG A 143 5.51 -17.82 2.54
CA ARG A 143 5.85 -16.79 3.54
C ARG A 143 6.91 -17.31 4.50
N GLY A 144 8.15 -16.80 4.38
CA GLY A 144 9.26 -17.30 5.18
C GLY A 144 9.54 -18.80 4.98
N MET A 145 9.27 -19.30 3.79
CA MET A 145 9.50 -20.70 3.41
C MET A 145 10.90 -20.88 2.86
N LYS A 146 11.43 -22.10 2.97
CA LYS A 146 12.72 -22.51 2.38
C LYS A 146 12.61 -23.85 1.69
N ASP A 147 13.46 -24.08 0.70
CA ASP A 147 13.64 -25.37 0.05
C ASP A 147 12.35 -25.99 -0.53
N CYS A 148 11.40 -25.15 -0.97
CA CYS A 148 10.15 -25.65 -1.56
C CYS A 148 10.34 -26.04 -3.01
N ALA A 149 9.59 -27.05 -3.46
CA ALA A 149 9.57 -27.52 -4.85
C ALA A 149 8.17 -27.41 -5.44
N ILE A 150 8.02 -26.65 -6.53
CA ILE A 150 6.76 -26.51 -7.30
C ILE A 150 7.07 -26.98 -8.72
N ARG A 151 6.52 -28.12 -9.14
CA ARG A 151 6.90 -28.74 -10.40
C ARG A 151 5.70 -29.18 -11.22
N ARG A 152 5.77 -28.97 -12.54
CA ARG A 152 4.75 -29.41 -13.51
C ARG A 152 3.33 -28.96 -13.15
N CYS A 153 3.24 -27.79 -12.50
CA CYS A 153 1.95 -27.21 -12.13
C CYS A 153 1.44 -26.26 -13.22
N THR A 154 0.13 -26.21 -13.36
CA THR A 154 -0.53 -25.26 -14.28
C THR A 154 -1.34 -24.25 -13.50
N PHE A 155 -1.19 -22.99 -13.87
CA PHE A 155 -1.89 -21.87 -13.26
C PHE A 155 -2.77 -21.17 -14.30
N ARG A 156 -4.00 -20.83 -13.90
CA ARG A 156 -4.93 -20.06 -14.74
C ARG A 156 -5.50 -18.89 -13.96
N GLN A 157 -5.09 -17.68 -14.34
CA GLN A 157 -5.50 -16.41 -13.74
C GLN A 157 -5.15 -16.26 -12.24
N VAL A 158 -4.33 -17.13 -11.73
CA VAL A 158 -3.71 -17.10 -10.40
C VAL A 158 -2.26 -17.59 -10.52
N GLY A 159 -1.39 -17.23 -9.58
CA GLY A 159 0.03 -17.58 -9.67
C GLY A 159 0.67 -17.78 -8.29
N ILE A 160 1.99 -17.75 -8.28
CA ILE A 160 2.83 -17.91 -7.10
C ILE A 160 3.21 -16.52 -6.57
N CYS A 161 3.26 -16.36 -5.25
CA CYS A 161 3.80 -15.21 -4.55
C CYS A 161 4.82 -15.69 -3.52
N ILE A 162 6.04 -15.14 -3.57
CA ILE A 162 7.06 -15.38 -2.55
C ILE A 162 7.15 -14.13 -1.67
N ALA A 163 7.06 -14.32 -0.36
CA ALA A 163 7.21 -13.26 0.61
C ALA A 163 8.23 -13.66 1.67
N GLY A 164 9.16 -12.77 1.97
CA GLY A 164 10.20 -13.04 2.94
C GLY A 164 9.74 -13.10 4.38
N ASP A 165 8.68 -12.39 4.75
CA ASP A 165 8.27 -12.25 6.15
C ASP A 165 6.99 -13.03 6.47
N PRO A 166 7.03 -13.89 7.49
CA PRO A 166 5.84 -14.59 7.96
C PRO A 166 4.82 -13.63 8.56
N LEU A 167 3.56 -13.73 8.12
CA LEU A 167 2.44 -12.98 8.71
C LEU A 167 2.14 -13.32 10.16
N SER A 168 2.89 -14.22 10.78
CA SER A 168 2.61 -14.77 12.11
C SER A 168 2.91 -13.80 13.26
N ASP A 169 3.59 -12.68 13.02
CA ASP A 169 3.81 -11.68 14.08
C ASP A 169 2.58 -10.78 14.31
N LYS A 170 1.43 -11.41 14.55
CA LYS A 170 0.22 -10.73 15.01
C LYS A 170 0.42 -10.02 16.36
N SER A 171 1.47 -10.39 17.10
CA SER A 171 1.79 -9.80 18.41
C SER A 171 2.30 -8.36 18.30
N ALA A 172 2.85 -7.97 17.15
CA ALA A 172 3.38 -6.64 16.91
C ALA A 172 2.37 -5.65 16.30
N GLY A 173 1.13 -6.06 16.04
CA GLY A 173 0.11 -5.20 15.40
C GLY A 173 0.45 -4.82 13.96
N LYS A 174 1.36 -5.54 13.32
CA LYS A 174 1.80 -5.29 11.96
C LYS A 174 0.80 -5.82 10.95
N THR A 175 0.44 -4.99 9.98
CA THR A 175 -0.35 -5.43 8.85
C THR A 175 0.53 -6.22 7.87
N VAL A 176 -0.06 -7.14 7.11
CA VAL A 176 0.59 -7.96 6.06
C VAL A 176 1.53 -7.15 5.15
N LEU A 177 1.20 -5.90 4.91
CA LEU A 177 1.93 -5.01 3.99
C LEU A 177 3.15 -4.34 4.63
N THR A 178 3.16 -4.13 5.95
CA THR A 178 4.29 -3.51 6.66
C THR A 178 5.36 -4.51 7.05
N GLY A 179 5.03 -5.78 7.24
CA GLY A 179 5.98 -6.85 7.56
C GLY A 179 6.90 -7.27 6.41
N MET A 180 6.50 -7.03 5.15
CA MET A 180 7.26 -7.47 3.97
C MET A 180 8.57 -6.71 3.72
N CYS A 181 8.92 -5.69 4.51
CA CYS A 181 10.10 -4.85 4.29
C CYS A 181 10.90 -4.54 5.55
N GLU A 182 10.67 -5.23 6.66
CA GLU A 182 11.48 -4.99 7.84
C GLU A 182 12.85 -5.67 7.72
N ALA A 183 13.88 -4.88 7.97
CA ALA A 183 15.28 -5.21 7.77
C ALA A 183 15.68 -6.58 8.34
N GLY A 184 16.32 -7.38 7.55
CA GLY A 184 16.92 -8.64 7.97
C GLY A 184 16.24 -9.89 7.44
N GLU A 185 15.41 -9.78 6.42
CA GLU A 185 14.85 -10.94 5.76
C GLU A 185 15.94 -11.86 5.23
N ASP A 186 15.83 -13.11 5.61
CA ASP A 186 16.77 -14.15 5.18
C ASP A 186 16.67 -14.31 3.65
N PRO A 187 17.79 -14.13 2.90
CA PRO A 187 17.77 -14.32 1.45
C PRO A 187 17.27 -15.71 1.03
N GLU A 188 17.43 -16.71 1.86
CA GLU A 188 16.98 -18.08 1.57
C GLU A 188 15.45 -18.18 1.41
N TYR A 189 14.68 -17.22 1.93
CA TYR A 189 13.23 -17.19 1.69
C TYR A 189 12.83 -16.93 0.24
N PHE A 190 13.73 -16.41 -0.57
CA PHE A 190 13.49 -16.12 -1.98
C PHE A 190 14.26 -17.08 -2.90
N SER A 191 15.45 -17.55 -2.50
CA SER A 191 16.42 -18.15 -3.42
C SER A 191 16.59 -19.68 -3.32
N THR A 192 16.01 -20.33 -2.31
CA THR A 192 16.20 -21.79 -2.11
C THR A 192 15.15 -22.67 -2.76
N HIS A 193 14.18 -22.07 -3.46
CA HIS A 193 13.07 -22.82 -4.06
C HIS A 193 13.45 -23.43 -5.42
N GLU A 194 12.67 -24.41 -5.84
CA GLU A 194 12.67 -24.97 -7.19
C GLU A 194 11.26 -24.76 -7.80
N ILE A 195 11.16 -23.95 -8.84
CA ILE A 195 9.92 -23.79 -9.62
C ILE A 195 10.26 -24.18 -11.06
N ALA A 196 9.79 -25.35 -11.48
CA ALA A 196 10.21 -25.97 -12.73
C ALA A 196 9.04 -26.56 -13.52
N ASP A 197 9.12 -26.46 -14.85
CA ASP A 197 8.12 -27.02 -15.77
C ASP A 197 6.69 -26.54 -15.49
N CYS A 198 6.54 -25.35 -14.92
CA CYS A 198 5.26 -24.72 -14.61
C CYS A 198 4.80 -23.81 -15.74
N THR A 199 3.48 -23.69 -15.89
CA THR A 199 2.88 -22.76 -16.86
C THR A 199 1.81 -21.90 -16.22
N ILE A 200 1.69 -20.65 -16.69
CA ILE A 200 0.59 -19.77 -16.34
C ILE A 200 -0.09 -19.27 -17.61
N ASN A 201 -1.42 -19.42 -17.68
CA ASN A 201 -2.22 -19.07 -18.85
C ASN A 201 -1.69 -19.70 -20.15
N GLY A 202 -1.12 -20.93 -20.05
CA GLY A 202 -0.54 -21.68 -21.18
C GLY A 202 0.86 -21.22 -21.61
N ARG A 203 1.51 -20.32 -20.88
CA ARG A 203 2.86 -19.80 -21.15
C ARG A 203 3.81 -20.18 -20.03
N PRO A 204 5.15 -20.27 -20.26
CA PRO A 204 6.12 -20.63 -19.24
C PRO A 204 6.07 -19.72 -18.00
N TYR A 205 6.19 -20.32 -16.83
CA TYR A 205 6.46 -19.62 -15.58
C TYR A 205 7.94 -19.73 -15.26
N TYR A 206 8.65 -18.62 -15.32
CA TYR A 206 10.10 -18.63 -15.11
C TYR A 206 10.47 -18.28 -13.67
N TYR A 207 11.41 -19.06 -13.11
CA TYR A 207 12.06 -18.77 -11.85
C TYR A 207 13.57 -18.83 -12.05
N PHE A 208 14.23 -17.69 -11.85
CA PHE A 208 15.68 -17.54 -12.01
C PHE A 208 16.32 -17.13 -10.70
N VAL A 209 17.42 -17.78 -10.32
CA VAL A 209 18.17 -17.47 -9.11
C VAL A 209 19.66 -17.34 -9.46
N GLY A 210 20.29 -16.23 -8.99
CA GLY A 210 21.74 -16.02 -9.08
C GLY A 210 22.27 -15.97 -10.51
N GLN A 211 21.48 -15.52 -11.47
CA GLN A 211 21.91 -15.44 -12.87
C GLN A 211 22.33 -14.02 -13.26
N ASP A 212 23.54 -13.91 -13.80
CA ASP A 212 24.09 -12.65 -14.29
C ASP A 212 23.87 -12.45 -15.79
N ASN A 213 23.65 -11.20 -16.19
CA ASN A 213 23.46 -10.80 -17.59
C ASN A 213 22.30 -11.56 -18.26
N LEU A 214 21.25 -11.82 -17.51
CA LEU A 214 20.08 -12.56 -17.99
C LEU A 214 19.17 -11.66 -18.83
N THR A 215 18.77 -12.15 -19.99
CA THR A 215 17.63 -11.63 -20.74
C THR A 215 16.49 -12.64 -20.64
N VAL A 216 15.37 -12.22 -20.06
CA VAL A 216 14.19 -13.07 -19.90
C VAL A 216 13.56 -13.37 -21.26
N PRO A 217 13.17 -14.61 -21.54
CA PRO A 217 12.44 -14.95 -22.77
C PRO A 217 11.12 -14.22 -22.88
N THR A 218 10.77 -13.78 -24.09
CA THR A 218 9.56 -12.98 -24.35
C THR A 218 8.26 -13.79 -24.29
N ASP A 219 8.34 -15.11 -24.19
CA ASP A 219 7.19 -15.99 -24.00
C ASP A 219 6.81 -16.18 -22.52
N ALA A 220 7.48 -15.50 -21.59
CA ALA A 220 7.17 -15.56 -20.16
C ALA A 220 5.69 -15.19 -19.88
N GLY A 221 4.95 -16.08 -19.23
CA GLY A 221 3.61 -15.82 -18.70
C GLY A 221 3.62 -15.37 -17.24
N GLY A 222 4.69 -15.67 -16.51
CA GLY A 222 4.99 -15.20 -15.16
C GLY A 222 6.50 -15.27 -14.91
N LEU A 223 6.99 -14.40 -14.02
CA LEU A 223 8.42 -14.27 -13.75
C LEU A 223 8.68 -14.06 -12.26
N ILE A 224 9.57 -14.86 -11.71
CA ILE A 224 10.24 -14.59 -10.43
C ILE A 224 11.75 -14.62 -10.68
N ALA A 225 12.46 -13.52 -10.38
CA ALA A 225 13.91 -13.44 -10.53
C ALA A 225 14.55 -12.98 -9.22
N VAL A 226 15.50 -13.75 -8.73
CA VAL A 226 16.11 -13.54 -7.41
C VAL A 226 17.63 -13.48 -7.53
N GLU A 227 18.25 -12.49 -6.88
CA GLU A 227 19.72 -12.34 -6.84
C GLU A 227 20.36 -12.34 -8.24
N CYS A 228 19.68 -11.70 -9.22
CA CYS A 228 20.17 -11.58 -10.59
C CYS A 228 20.82 -10.21 -10.81
N ASP A 229 22.03 -10.21 -11.38
CA ASP A 229 22.74 -8.98 -11.74
C ASP A 229 22.66 -8.73 -13.26
N ASN A 230 22.41 -7.46 -13.66
CA ASN A 230 22.19 -7.06 -15.04
C ASN A 230 21.03 -7.82 -15.71
N LEU A 231 19.89 -7.85 -15.04
CA LEU A 231 18.66 -8.49 -15.53
C LEU A 231 17.96 -7.60 -16.55
N THR A 232 17.58 -8.18 -17.68
CA THR A 232 16.78 -7.49 -18.71
C THR A 232 15.46 -8.24 -18.97
N VAL A 233 14.35 -7.53 -18.82
CA VAL A 233 12.99 -8.00 -19.10
C VAL A 233 12.37 -7.06 -20.11
N ARG A 234 12.00 -7.56 -21.29
CA ARG A 234 11.45 -6.72 -22.37
C ARG A 234 10.32 -7.41 -23.10
N ASP A 235 9.36 -6.58 -23.54
CA ASP A 235 8.30 -6.98 -24.46
C ASP A 235 7.54 -8.22 -23.98
N ILE A 236 7.19 -8.24 -22.67
CA ILE A 236 6.41 -9.34 -22.06
C ILE A 236 5.07 -8.84 -21.55
N ASP A 237 4.11 -9.75 -21.57
CA ASP A 237 2.80 -9.59 -20.94
C ASP A 237 2.61 -10.68 -19.89
N VAL A 238 2.56 -10.29 -18.61
CA VAL A 238 2.38 -11.18 -17.46
C VAL A 238 1.04 -10.94 -16.76
N SER A 239 0.07 -10.46 -17.51
CA SER A 239 -1.28 -10.17 -17.04
C SER A 239 -2.05 -11.41 -16.63
N ASP A 240 -3.22 -11.21 -15.99
CA ASP A 240 -4.11 -12.28 -15.56
C ASP A 240 -3.44 -13.29 -14.62
N SER A 241 -2.79 -12.79 -13.57
CA SER A 241 -2.04 -13.59 -12.61
C SER A 241 -2.36 -13.14 -11.17
N SER A 242 -1.80 -13.78 -10.17
CA SER A 242 -1.74 -13.23 -8.80
C SER A 242 -0.62 -12.22 -8.67
N MET A 243 0.51 -12.54 -9.23
CA MET A 243 1.73 -11.75 -9.31
C MET A 243 2.17 -11.74 -10.77
N GLY A 244 2.21 -10.59 -11.41
CA GLY A 244 2.68 -10.48 -12.78
C GLY A 244 4.17 -10.82 -12.86
N LEU A 245 4.99 -10.02 -12.19
CA LEU A 245 6.41 -10.33 -12.02
C LEU A 245 6.90 -9.97 -10.60
N GLU A 246 7.86 -10.75 -10.11
CA GLU A 246 8.55 -10.52 -8.85
C GLU A 246 10.07 -10.51 -9.08
N ILE A 247 10.73 -9.42 -8.67
CA ILE A 247 12.19 -9.30 -8.73
C ILE A 247 12.70 -8.97 -7.34
N ALA A 248 13.47 -9.90 -6.78
CA ALA A 248 13.98 -9.78 -5.43
C ALA A 248 15.51 -9.72 -5.40
N ARG A 249 16.09 -8.85 -4.54
CA ARG A 249 17.53 -8.81 -4.21
C ARG A 249 18.48 -8.72 -5.42
N SER A 250 18.00 -8.18 -6.52
CA SER A 250 18.68 -8.10 -7.81
C SER A 250 19.30 -6.71 -8.03
N ARG A 251 20.22 -6.60 -8.99
CA ARG A 251 20.92 -5.34 -9.29
C ARG A 251 20.89 -5.04 -10.78
N ASN A 252 20.94 -3.72 -11.11
CA ASN A 252 20.98 -3.25 -12.49
C ASN A 252 19.88 -3.88 -13.35
N VAL A 253 18.63 -3.72 -12.92
CA VAL A 253 17.44 -4.31 -13.55
C VAL A 253 16.90 -3.37 -14.61
N THR A 254 16.56 -3.90 -15.77
CA THR A 254 15.84 -3.17 -16.83
C THR A 254 14.52 -3.86 -17.12
N LEU A 255 13.41 -3.14 -16.92
CA LEU A 255 12.09 -3.53 -17.40
C LEU A 255 11.70 -2.56 -18.53
N GLU A 256 11.31 -3.07 -19.69
CA GLU A 256 10.91 -2.25 -20.82
C GLU A 256 9.74 -2.89 -21.57
N ASN A 257 8.67 -2.11 -21.83
CA ASN A 257 7.46 -2.58 -22.51
C ASN A 257 6.85 -3.81 -21.79
N VAL A 258 6.51 -3.67 -20.51
CA VAL A 258 5.95 -4.75 -19.69
C VAL A 258 4.49 -4.46 -19.39
N SER A 259 3.59 -5.41 -19.65
CA SER A 259 2.19 -5.37 -19.21
C SER A 259 1.96 -6.36 -18.08
N ALA A 260 1.26 -5.92 -17.03
CA ALA A 260 0.92 -6.72 -15.86
C ALA A 260 -0.49 -6.34 -15.35
N ASP A 261 -1.48 -6.52 -16.21
CA ASP A 261 -2.86 -6.13 -15.94
C ASP A 261 -3.63 -7.24 -15.22
N ARG A 262 -4.65 -6.87 -14.48
CA ARG A 262 -5.56 -7.80 -13.80
C ARG A 262 -4.84 -8.81 -12.93
N CYS A 263 -3.78 -8.36 -12.24
CA CYS A 263 -3.07 -9.18 -11.26
C CYS A 263 -3.73 -9.08 -9.89
N GLY A 264 -3.91 -10.23 -9.23
CA GLY A 264 -4.68 -10.30 -7.98
C GLY A 264 -4.02 -9.57 -6.82
N ILE A 265 -2.68 -9.58 -6.73
CA ILE A 265 -1.91 -8.96 -5.65
C ILE A 265 -0.99 -7.87 -6.19
N PHE A 266 -0.01 -8.23 -7.02
CA PHE A 266 0.95 -7.28 -7.56
C PHE A 266 1.02 -7.37 -9.09
N GLY A 267 1.00 -6.24 -9.77
CA GLY A 267 1.36 -6.19 -11.18
C GLY A 267 2.87 -6.35 -11.36
N THR A 268 3.62 -5.39 -10.84
CA THR A 268 5.09 -5.40 -10.84
C THR A 268 5.58 -5.24 -9.41
N TYR A 269 6.34 -6.19 -8.91
CA TYR A 269 6.86 -6.18 -7.54
C TYR A 269 8.39 -6.27 -7.52
N LEU A 270 9.05 -5.22 -7.01
CA LEU A 270 10.49 -5.15 -6.81
C LEU A 270 10.80 -5.05 -5.32
N VAL A 271 11.59 -5.96 -4.79
CA VAL A 271 11.98 -5.96 -3.37
C VAL A 271 13.49 -6.09 -3.19
N PHE A 272 14.09 -5.17 -2.42
CA PHE A 272 15.54 -5.09 -2.17
C PHE A 272 16.39 -5.00 -3.44
N VAL A 273 15.90 -4.27 -4.46
CA VAL A 273 16.60 -4.06 -5.73
C VAL A 273 17.50 -2.85 -5.65
N GLN A 274 18.71 -2.95 -6.22
CA GLN A 274 19.68 -1.86 -6.29
C GLN A 274 19.94 -1.44 -7.74
N GLY A 275 19.42 -0.28 -8.12
CA GLY A 275 19.49 0.22 -9.48
C GLY A 275 18.55 -0.52 -10.41
N ALA A 276 17.46 0.13 -10.79
CA ALA A 276 16.55 -0.39 -11.81
C ALA A 276 16.00 0.74 -12.67
N VAL A 277 15.69 0.42 -13.91
CA VAL A 277 14.93 1.29 -14.82
C VAL A 277 13.71 0.54 -15.31
N LEU A 278 12.53 1.06 -14.97
CA LEU A 278 11.23 0.60 -15.43
C LEU A 278 10.71 1.63 -16.43
N ARG A 279 10.63 1.25 -17.70
CA ARG A 279 10.16 2.11 -18.77
C ARG A 279 8.99 1.49 -19.51
N ASN A 280 7.94 2.28 -19.74
CA ASN A 280 6.75 1.84 -20.43
C ASN A 280 6.17 0.55 -19.79
N VAL A 281 5.99 0.61 -18.46
CA VAL A 281 5.32 -0.43 -17.70
C VAL A 281 3.85 -0.06 -17.60
N HIS A 282 2.97 -0.96 -18.00
CA HIS A 282 1.53 -0.81 -17.95
C HIS A 282 0.93 -1.75 -16.92
N VAL A 283 0.18 -1.21 -15.97
CA VAL A 283 -0.55 -1.98 -14.97
C VAL A 283 -1.97 -1.44 -14.85
N GLU A 284 -2.94 -2.32 -14.95
CA GLU A 284 -4.35 -1.95 -14.84
C GLU A 284 -5.14 -2.98 -14.02
N GLN A 285 -6.13 -2.49 -13.23
CA GLN A 285 -7.04 -3.34 -12.47
C GLN A 285 -6.32 -4.36 -11.56
N THR A 286 -5.30 -3.89 -10.87
CA THR A 286 -4.44 -4.69 -9.99
C THR A 286 -4.57 -4.16 -8.56
N ASN A 287 -4.40 -5.00 -7.54
CA ASN A 287 -4.41 -4.52 -6.15
C ASN A 287 -3.24 -3.53 -5.96
N HIS A 288 -2.00 -3.97 -6.17
CA HIS A 288 -0.84 -3.11 -6.22
C HIS A 288 -0.31 -3.05 -7.66
N GLY A 289 -0.26 -1.87 -8.27
CA GLY A 289 0.21 -1.70 -9.63
C GLY A 289 1.73 -1.87 -9.75
N ILE A 290 2.50 -0.79 -9.52
CA ILE A 290 3.96 -0.81 -9.47
C ILE A 290 4.37 -0.67 -8.00
N ASP A 291 4.82 -1.76 -7.40
CA ASP A 291 5.18 -1.84 -5.98
C ASP A 291 6.68 -2.08 -5.81
N ILE A 292 7.35 -1.14 -5.15
CA ILE A 292 8.80 -1.15 -4.96
C ILE A 292 9.10 -1.00 -3.47
N ARG A 293 9.83 -1.96 -2.91
CA ARG A 293 10.09 -2.00 -1.46
C ARG A 293 11.56 -2.22 -1.14
N GLY A 294 12.05 -1.56 -0.09
CA GLY A 294 13.42 -1.73 0.42
C GLY A 294 14.50 -1.49 -0.63
N SER A 295 14.19 -0.76 -1.70
CA SER A 295 15.00 -0.65 -2.90
C SER A 295 15.69 0.73 -2.99
N GLN A 296 16.74 0.81 -3.81
CA GLN A 296 17.52 2.03 -3.97
C GLN A 296 17.79 2.33 -5.45
N ASN A 297 17.78 3.63 -5.80
CA ASN A 297 18.11 4.10 -7.16
C ASN A 297 17.25 3.43 -8.24
N VAL A 298 15.95 3.28 -8.01
CA VAL A 298 14.99 2.77 -8.98
C VAL A 298 14.33 3.94 -9.70
N VAL A 299 14.29 3.89 -11.02
CA VAL A 299 13.63 4.90 -11.87
C VAL A 299 12.44 4.25 -12.57
N VAL A 300 11.24 4.78 -12.34
CA VAL A 300 10.02 4.44 -13.07
C VAL A 300 9.71 5.62 -14.00
N THR A 301 9.64 5.38 -15.29
CA THR A 301 9.40 6.43 -16.29
C THR A 301 8.45 5.95 -17.39
N ASP A 302 7.77 6.89 -18.02
CA ASP A 302 6.88 6.65 -19.16
C ASP A 302 5.84 5.53 -18.91
N SER A 303 5.38 5.39 -17.64
CA SER A 303 4.60 4.24 -17.18
C SER A 303 3.15 4.63 -16.83
N LEU A 304 2.27 3.62 -16.86
CA LEU A 304 0.84 3.78 -16.60
C LEU A 304 0.40 2.88 -15.46
N ALA A 305 -0.33 3.44 -14.48
CA ALA A 305 -1.01 2.67 -13.44
C ALA A 305 -2.48 3.11 -13.38
N LEU A 306 -3.39 2.21 -13.78
CA LEU A 306 -4.79 2.54 -13.99
C LEU A 306 -5.71 1.66 -13.14
N ASN A 307 -6.70 2.28 -12.47
CA ASN A 307 -7.75 1.56 -11.75
C ASN A 307 -7.23 0.50 -10.75
N CYS A 308 -6.12 0.79 -10.07
CA CYS A 308 -5.53 -0.05 -9.04
C CYS A 308 -5.97 0.40 -7.65
N ASP A 309 -5.92 -0.49 -6.64
CA ASP A 309 -6.09 -0.03 -5.26
C ASP A 309 -4.90 0.86 -4.87
N GLN A 310 -3.68 0.48 -5.28
CA GLN A 310 -2.47 1.27 -5.14
C GLN A 310 -1.77 1.35 -6.50
N GLY A 311 -1.66 2.57 -7.05
CA GLY A 311 -1.07 2.78 -8.36
C GLY A 311 0.44 2.56 -8.35
N VAL A 312 1.19 3.48 -7.73
CA VAL A 312 2.65 3.39 -7.55
C VAL A 312 2.98 3.47 -6.06
N PHE A 313 3.76 2.53 -5.57
CA PHE A 313 4.03 2.34 -4.16
C PHE A 313 5.54 2.21 -3.89
N PHE A 314 6.12 3.18 -3.15
CA PHE A 314 7.52 3.16 -2.73
C PHE A 314 7.60 3.09 -1.21
N THR A 315 8.03 1.94 -0.67
CA THR A 315 8.13 1.74 0.78
C THR A 315 9.56 1.38 1.17
N HIS A 316 10.12 2.06 2.19
CA HIS A 316 11.53 1.88 2.59
C HIS A 316 12.51 2.08 1.43
N CYS A 317 12.15 2.94 0.47
CA CYS A 317 12.95 3.22 -0.72
C CYS A 317 13.86 4.43 -0.48
N THR A 318 15.03 4.43 -1.12
CA THR A 318 15.97 5.54 -1.06
C THR A 318 16.38 5.97 -2.46
N ASP A 319 16.34 7.29 -2.72
CA ASP A 319 16.73 7.89 -3.99
C ASP A 319 16.03 7.29 -5.23
N CYS A 320 14.79 6.82 -5.05
CA CYS A 320 13.97 6.32 -6.14
C CYS A 320 13.21 7.45 -6.83
N THR A 321 12.87 7.26 -8.10
CA THR A 321 12.25 8.30 -8.93
C THR A 321 11.04 7.73 -9.67
N LEU A 322 9.93 8.46 -9.63
CA LEU A 322 8.79 8.31 -10.53
C LEU A 322 8.74 9.56 -11.42
N GLN A 323 8.81 9.39 -12.74
CA GLN A 323 8.75 10.53 -13.65
C GLN A 323 7.99 10.22 -14.93
N ASP A 324 7.52 11.26 -15.64
CA ASP A 324 6.90 11.18 -16.96
C ASP A 324 5.80 10.11 -17.04
N SER A 325 5.07 9.90 -15.94
CA SER A 325 4.15 8.78 -15.78
C SER A 325 2.73 9.25 -15.48
N HIS A 326 1.74 8.39 -15.77
CA HIS A 326 0.33 8.69 -15.53
C HIS A 326 -0.31 7.66 -14.60
N VAL A 327 -1.01 8.15 -13.55
CA VAL A 327 -1.69 7.31 -12.56
C VAL A 327 -3.13 7.77 -12.39
N GLN A 328 -4.09 6.90 -12.68
CA GLN A 328 -5.49 7.27 -12.72
C GLN A 328 -6.41 6.22 -12.06
N GLY A 329 -7.47 6.71 -11.39
CA GLY A 329 -8.55 5.87 -10.88
C GLY A 329 -8.17 5.00 -9.69
N CYS A 330 -7.04 5.26 -9.04
CA CYS A 330 -6.50 4.46 -7.97
C CYS A 330 -7.00 4.89 -6.58
N GLY A 331 -6.86 4.01 -5.58
CA GLY A 331 -7.03 4.38 -4.18
C GLY A 331 -5.90 5.35 -3.76
N PHE A 332 -4.65 4.95 -3.95
CA PHE A 332 -3.50 5.84 -3.86
C PHE A 332 -2.85 5.97 -5.24
N GLY A 333 -2.73 7.20 -5.76
CA GLY A 333 -1.99 7.42 -6.99
C GLY A 333 -0.51 7.09 -6.79
N TYR A 334 0.16 7.84 -5.93
CA TYR A 334 1.49 7.53 -5.41
C TYR A 334 1.44 7.42 -3.89
N PHE A 335 2.04 6.40 -3.33
CA PHE A 335 2.24 6.26 -1.90
C PHE A 335 3.73 6.05 -1.58
N GLY A 336 4.35 7.03 -0.92
CA GLY A 336 5.71 6.94 -0.39
C GLY A 336 5.67 6.77 1.12
N ALA A 337 6.31 5.71 1.64
CA ALA A 337 6.33 5.47 3.08
C ALA A 337 7.70 5.02 3.59
N VAL A 338 8.13 5.65 4.69
CA VAL A 338 9.38 5.29 5.40
C VAL A 338 10.61 5.28 4.47
N GLY A 339 10.56 6.12 3.42
CA GLY A 339 11.65 6.27 2.46
C GLY A 339 12.55 7.45 2.77
N ASN A 340 13.43 7.80 1.84
CA ASN A 340 14.28 8.99 1.93
C ASN A 340 14.74 9.47 0.55
N GLY A 341 14.56 10.75 0.27
CA GLY A 341 15.08 11.37 -0.95
C GLY A 341 14.41 10.92 -2.25
N ASN A 342 13.22 10.35 -2.18
CA ASN A 342 12.49 9.92 -3.37
C ASN A 342 11.95 11.13 -4.15
N ARG A 343 11.84 10.98 -5.48
CA ARG A 343 11.48 12.05 -6.42
C ARG A 343 10.27 11.69 -7.25
N ILE A 344 9.37 12.66 -7.40
CA ILE A 344 8.20 12.55 -8.29
C ILE A 344 8.25 13.75 -9.22
N GLY A 345 8.35 13.52 -10.51
CA GLY A 345 8.53 14.60 -11.49
C GLY A 345 7.71 14.43 -12.75
N ASN A 346 7.14 15.51 -13.26
CA ASN A 346 6.41 15.55 -14.54
C ASN A 346 5.34 14.45 -14.68
N CYS A 347 4.64 14.14 -13.58
CA CYS A 347 3.62 13.08 -13.55
C CYS A 347 2.22 13.67 -13.50
N THR A 348 1.25 12.90 -14.01
CA THR A 348 -0.17 13.22 -13.90
C THR A 348 -0.86 12.22 -12.97
N PHE A 349 -1.65 12.73 -12.04
CA PHE A 349 -2.47 11.96 -11.11
C PHE A 349 -3.91 12.42 -11.23
N SER A 350 -4.80 11.57 -11.70
CA SER A 350 -6.20 11.94 -11.91
C SER A 350 -7.17 10.94 -11.33
N ASP A 351 -8.28 11.42 -10.76
CA ASP A 351 -9.37 10.58 -10.23
C ASP A 351 -8.92 9.53 -9.19
N ASN A 352 -7.84 9.81 -8.45
CA ASN A 352 -7.39 8.95 -7.36
C ASN A 352 -8.12 9.30 -6.05
N ALA A 353 -8.17 8.41 -5.04
CA ALA A 353 -8.67 8.85 -3.74
C ALA A 353 -7.66 9.82 -3.11
N ASP A 354 -6.41 9.43 -2.92
CA ASP A 354 -5.30 10.34 -2.68
C ASP A 354 -4.39 10.39 -3.92
N GLY A 355 -4.06 11.59 -4.42
CA GLY A 355 -3.19 11.76 -5.59
C GLY A 355 -1.76 11.35 -5.27
N ILE A 356 -1.09 12.08 -4.37
CA ILE A 356 0.25 11.81 -3.85
C ILE A 356 0.17 11.77 -2.33
N TYR A 357 0.64 10.68 -1.72
CA TYR A 357 0.68 10.51 -0.27
C TYR A 357 2.10 10.19 0.21
N LEU A 358 2.68 11.08 1.03
CA LEU A 358 3.96 10.92 1.70
C LEU A 358 3.72 10.64 3.19
N GLN A 359 4.26 9.53 3.70
CA GLN A 359 4.15 9.15 5.11
C GLN A 359 5.51 8.76 5.69
N ASN A 360 5.99 9.50 6.69
CA ASN A 360 7.34 9.32 7.23
C ASN A 360 8.42 9.31 6.13
N GLU A 361 8.30 10.23 5.19
CA GLU A 361 9.10 10.34 3.97
C GLU A 361 9.91 11.64 4.00
N PRO A 362 11.11 11.68 4.60
CA PRO A 362 11.94 12.87 4.60
C PRO A 362 12.62 13.11 3.24
N ASN A 363 12.90 14.39 2.95
CA ASN A 363 13.64 14.84 1.77
C ASN A 363 13.01 14.45 0.42
N ALA A 364 11.72 14.18 0.37
CA ALA A 364 11.04 13.91 -0.90
C ALA A 364 11.01 15.16 -1.79
N THR A 365 11.00 14.97 -3.10
CA THR A 365 10.79 16.07 -4.05
C THR A 365 9.61 15.79 -4.97
N ILE A 366 8.76 16.80 -5.18
CA ILE A 366 7.62 16.76 -6.11
C ILE A 366 7.80 17.95 -7.05
N THR A 367 7.89 17.71 -8.35
CA THR A 367 8.17 18.79 -9.30
C THR A 367 7.33 18.64 -10.56
N ALA A 368 6.72 19.73 -11.02
CA ALA A 368 5.98 19.80 -12.28
C ALA A 368 4.90 18.71 -12.43
N CYS A 369 4.21 18.37 -11.34
CA CYS A 369 3.13 17.39 -11.35
C CYS A 369 1.77 18.06 -11.58
N ASP A 370 0.84 17.33 -12.20
CA ASP A 370 -0.56 17.73 -12.34
C ASP A 370 -1.46 16.73 -11.58
N VAL A 371 -2.05 17.17 -10.46
CA VAL A 371 -2.86 16.35 -9.56
C VAL A 371 -4.30 16.86 -9.57
N ARG A 372 -5.21 16.09 -10.17
CA ARG A 372 -6.59 16.55 -10.36
C ARG A 372 -7.62 15.52 -9.90
N GLN A 373 -8.81 16.04 -9.57
CA GLN A 373 -10.00 15.23 -9.30
C GLN A 373 -9.78 14.19 -8.19
N SER A 374 -8.91 14.52 -7.23
CA SER A 374 -8.68 13.62 -6.09
C SER A 374 -9.92 13.56 -5.20
N ARG A 375 -10.42 12.35 -4.96
CA ARG A 375 -11.68 12.13 -4.24
C ARG A 375 -11.56 12.44 -2.74
N VAL A 376 -10.35 12.36 -2.18
CA VAL A 376 -10.05 12.66 -0.78
C VAL A 376 -9.00 13.77 -0.68
N THR A 377 -7.77 13.54 -1.15
CA THR A 377 -6.69 14.53 -1.06
C THR A 377 -5.82 14.53 -2.31
N GLY A 378 -5.50 15.70 -2.84
CA GLY A 378 -4.55 15.82 -3.94
C GLY A 378 -3.13 15.48 -3.51
N LEU A 379 -2.60 16.19 -2.51
CA LEU A 379 -1.27 15.97 -1.94
C LEU A 379 -1.38 15.83 -0.42
N ARG A 380 -1.01 14.68 0.12
CA ARG A 380 -0.98 14.43 1.56
C ARG A 380 0.46 14.28 2.06
N ILE A 381 0.86 15.14 2.99
CA ILE A 381 2.19 15.14 3.62
C ILE A 381 1.99 14.87 5.11
N LEU A 382 2.31 13.65 5.55
CA LEU A 382 2.12 13.21 6.93
C LEU A 382 3.46 12.80 7.54
N LYS A 383 3.86 13.47 8.62
CA LYS A 383 5.14 13.22 9.33
C LYS A 383 6.34 13.17 8.38
N SER A 384 6.33 14.05 7.38
CA SER A 384 7.26 14.04 6.26
C SER A 384 7.88 15.43 6.07
N SER A 385 8.92 15.51 5.25
CA SER A 385 9.43 16.75 4.71
C SER A 385 9.58 16.64 3.20
N CYS A 386 9.27 17.69 2.47
CA CYS A 386 9.43 17.68 1.02
C CYS A 386 9.71 19.08 0.44
N VAL A 387 10.20 19.06 -0.79
CA VAL A 387 10.22 20.23 -1.67
C VAL A 387 9.21 19.98 -2.79
N CYS A 388 8.15 20.78 -2.84
CA CYS A 388 7.12 20.72 -3.88
C CYS A 388 7.18 21.98 -4.72
N THR A 389 7.46 21.84 -6.03
CA THR A 389 7.58 22.97 -6.94
C THR A 389 6.78 22.80 -8.22
N ASP A 390 6.33 23.93 -8.78
CA ASP A 390 5.73 23.98 -10.13
C ASP A 390 4.57 22.97 -10.34
N THR A 391 3.84 22.65 -9.25
CA THR A 391 2.82 21.60 -9.22
C THR A 391 1.42 22.19 -9.13
N THR A 392 0.50 21.63 -9.89
CA THR A 392 -0.93 21.95 -9.84
C THR A 392 -1.69 20.90 -9.03
N VAL A 393 -2.55 21.35 -8.09
CA VAL A 393 -3.45 20.46 -7.35
C VAL A 393 -4.86 21.04 -7.40
N ALA A 394 -5.73 20.42 -8.19
CA ALA A 394 -7.01 21.04 -8.51
C ALA A 394 -8.19 20.07 -8.62
N ASP A 395 -9.39 20.62 -8.62
CA ASP A 395 -10.67 19.96 -8.92
C ASP A 395 -10.98 18.76 -7.99
N GLY A 396 -10.35 18.70 -6.80
CA GLY A 396 -10.50 17.61 -5.86
C GLY A 396 -11.37 17.93 -4.65
N TRP A 397 -11.33 17.07 -3.63
CA TRP A 397 -12.02 17.35 -2.36
C TRP A 397 -11.17 18.24 -1.45
N THR A 398 -9.95 17.83 -1.10
CA THR A 398 -8.95 18.67 -0.41
C THR A 398 -7.69 18.72 -1.26
N GLY A 399 -7.18 19.91 -1.54
CA GLY A 399 -5.98 20.06 -2.36
C GLY A 399 -4.76 19.47 -1.66
N VAL A 400 -4.33 20.10 -0.56
CA VAL A 400 -3.17 19.66 0.23
C VAL A 400 -3.57 19.39 1.68
N ILE A 401 -3.10 18.30 2.25
CA ILE A 401 -3.08 18.06 3.70
C ILE A 401 -1.62 18.00 4.15
N TYR A 402 -1.22 18.99 4.98
CA TYR A 402 0.07 19.02 5.66
C TYR A 402 -0.16 18.78 7.15
N TYR A 403 0.26 17.64 7.67
CA TYR A 403 -0.06 17.23 9.04
C TYR A 403 1.13 16.59 9.76
N ASP A 404 1.40 17.03 11.00
CA ASP A 404 2.53 16.57 11.84
C ASP A 404 3.89 16.57 11.09
N SER A 405 4.07 17.49 10.16
CA SER A 405 5.18 17.54 9.21
C SER A 405 6.09 18.72 9.47
N HIS A 406 7.30 18.70 8.89
CA HIS A 406 8.32 19.71 9.17
C HIS A 406 9.16 20.04 7.93
N ASP A 407 9.82 21.22 7.96
CA ASP A 407 10.85 21.63 7.01
C ASP A 407 10.47 21.40 5.53
N THR A 408 9.22 21.78 5.19
CA THR A 408 8.66 21.60 3.84
C THR A 408 8.70 22.92 3.09
N THR A 409 9.10 22.89 1.83
CA THR A 409 8.98 24.02 0.90
C THR A 409 7.97 23.72 -0.17
N ILE A 410 6.96 24.60 -0.32
CA ILE A 410 5.97 24.56 -1.41
C ILE A 410 6.10 25.85 -2.18
N GLU A 411 6.51 25.78 -3.44
CA GLU A 411 6.85 26.95 -4.23
C GLU A 411 6.29 26.88 -5.66
N ASN A 412 5.82 28.03 -6.19
CA ASN A 412 5.32 28.15 -7.56
C ASN A 412 4.16 27.20 -7.88
N CYS A 413 3.35 26.82 -6.90
CA CYS A 413 2.28 25.85 -7.08
C CYS A 413 0.91 26.53 -7.26
N ASP A 414 -0.01 25.86 -7.96
CA ASP A 414 -1.40 26.28 -8.14
C ASP A 414 -2.34 25.34 -7.39
N PHE A 415 -3.15 25.89 -6.49
CA PHE A 415 -4.16 25.17 -5.71
C PHE A 415 -5.53 25.77 -6.04
N SER A 416 -6.36 25.02 -6.78
CA SER A 416 -7.63 25.57 -7.26
C SER A 416 -8.79 24.59 -7.23
N ASP A 417 -9.99 25.14 -7.01
CA ASP A 417 -11.25 24.41 -7.15
C ASP A 417 -11.36 23.11 -6.33
N ASN A 418 -10.65 23.02 -5.19
CA ASN A 418 -10.80 21.90 -4.27
C ASN A 418 -11.96 22.14 -3.31
N ALA A 419 -12.95 21.27 -3.33
CA ALA A 419 -14.28 21.51 -2.76
C ALA A 419 -14.30 21.81 -1.25
N SER A 420 -13.38 21.22 -0.46
CA SER A 420 -13.27 21.44 0.99
C SER A 420 -12.28 22.55 1.33
N ALA A 421 -11.03 22.36 0.98
CA ALA A 421 -9.98 23.36 1.16
C ALA A 421 -8.91 23.20 0.09
N ASN A 422 -8.31 24.32 -0.35
CA ASN A 422 -7.14 24.22 -1.22
C ASN A 422 -5.92 23.71 -0.44
N MET A 423 -5.79 24.08 0.85
CA MET A 423 -4.75 23.55 1.72
C MET A 423 -5.22 23.47 3.18
N TYR A 424 -4.98 22.34 3.81
CA TYR A 424 -5.18 22.11 5.24
C TYR A 424 -3.81 21.96 5.93
N LEU A 425 -3.60 22.75 6.98
CA LEU A 425 -2.39 22.78 7.79
C LEU A 425 -2.71 22.31 9.22
N GLY A 426 -2.21 21.16 9.62
CA GLY A 426 -2.39 20.61 10.96
C GLY A 426 -1.05 20.25 11.62
N ASN A 427 -0.71 20.89 12.76
CA ASN A 427 0.52 20.66 13.51
C ASN A 427 1.78 20.70 12.63
N GLY A 428 2.14 21.88 12.12
CA GLY A 428 3.28 22.05 11.24
C GLY A 428 4.45 22.80 11.89
N ARG A 429 5.67 22.56 11.39
CA ARG A 429 6.86 23.27 11.80
C ARG A 429 7.77 23.57 10.61
N GLY A 430 8.33 24.80 10.55
CA GLY A 430 9.38 25.16 9.61
C GLY A 430 8.97 25.14 8.13
N ALA A 431 7.68 25.11 7.79
CA ALA A 431 7.27 25.09 6.40
C ALA A 431 7.28 26.48 5.77
N THR A 432 7.68 26.54 4.51
CA THR A 432 7.61 27.75 3.67
C THR A 432 6.71 27.50 2.46
N ILE A 433 5.66 28.31 2.35
CA ILE A 433 4.75 28.32 1.19
C ILE A 433 4.99 29.64 0.47
N ARG A 434 5.57 29.59 -0.74
CA ARG A 434 6.02 30.77 -1.44
C ARG A 434 5.54 30.82 -2.90
N ASN A 435 5.16 32.03 -3.35
CA ASN A 435 4.79 32.29 -4.73
C ASN A 435 3.73 31.31 -5.27
N CYS A 436 2.78 30.92 -4.40
CA CYS A 436 1.70 30.00 -4.76
C CYS A 436 0.41 30.77 -5.05
N ARG A 437 -0.41 30.17 -5.90
CA ARG A 437 -1.74 30.66 -6.20
C ARG A 437 -2.80 29.78 -5.55
N PHE A 438 -3.71 30.41 -4.83
CA PHE A 438 -4.90 29.80 -4.25
C PHE A 438 -6.13 30.42 -4.92
N SER A 439 -6.91 29.62 -5.63
CA SER A 439 -8.02 30.18 -6.43
C SER A 439 -9.22 29.25 -6.50
N GLY A 440 -10.29 29.72 -7.12
CA GLY A 440 -11.45 28.92 -7.47
C GLY A 440 -12.52 28.83 -6.37
N GLU A 441 -13.47 27.95 -6.59
CA GLU A 441 -14.65 27.74 -5.73
C GLU A 441 -14.33 26.68 -4.66
N THR A 442 -13.96 27.09 -3.47
CA THR A 442 -13.63 26.23 -2.31
C THR A 442 -14.30 26.78 -1.04
N LYS A 443 -14.41 25.96 0.01
CA LYS A 443 -14.88 26.45 1.32
C LYS A 443 -13.82 27.30 2.02
N ALA A 444 -12.54 26.90 1.90
CA ALA A 444 -11.43 27.68 2.43
C ALA A 444 -10.20 27.55 1.53
N HIS A 445 -9.45 28.63 1.32
CA HIS A 445 -8.14 28.54 0.67
C HIS A 445 -7.11 27.91 1.60
N LEU A 446 -7.05 28.38 2.85
CA LEU A 446 -6.25 27.80 3.91
C LEU A 446 -7.14 27.43 5.09
N GLU A 447 -7.08 26.20 5.55
CA GLU A 447 -7.65 25.74 6.80
C GLU A 447 -6.52 25.38 7.76
N VAL A 448 -6.46 26.00 8.93
CA VAL A 448 -5.35 25.87 9.88
C VAL A 448 -5.87 25.31 11.20
N GLU A 449 -5.37 24.15 11.59
CA GLU A 449 -5.67 23.53 12.87
C GLU A 449 -4.37 23.15 13.62
N GLY A 450 -4.50 22.94 14.92
CA GLY A 450 -3.36 22.55 15.76
C GLY A 450 -2.31 23.66 15.92
N THR A 451 -1.06 23.28 16.12
CA THR A 451 0.06 24.20 16.39
C THR A 451 0.90 24.39 15.14
N GLN A 452 1.10 25.66 14.75
CA GLN A 452 1.98 26.03 13.64
C GLN A 452 3.20 26.77 14.22
N THR A 453 4.41 26.26 13.96
CA THR A 453 5.66 26.86 14.46
C THR A 453 6.59 27.16 13.30
N ASP A 454 7.12 28.39 13.27
CA ASP A 454 8.09 28.82 12.25
C ASP A 454 7.61 28.58 10.80
N MET A 455 6.31 28.74 10.54
CA MET A 455 5.74 28.60 9.20
C MET A 455 5.61 29.97 8.54
N LEU A 456 5.98 30.04 7.27
CA LEU A 456 5.91 31.25 6.44
C LEU A 456 5.05 31.03 5.20
N VAL A 457 4.10 31.92 4.99
CA VAL A 457 3.31 32.04 3.73
C VAL A 457 3.66 33.39 3.12
N THR A 458 4.35 33.38 1.99
CA THR A 458 4.87 34.62 1.41
C THR A 458 4.65 34.69 -0.10
N GLN A 459 4.44 35.90 -0.62
CA GLN A 459 4.25 36.16 -2.05
C GLN A 459 3.14 35.33 -2.69
N CYS A 460 2.16 34.89 -1.90
CA CYS A 460 1.04 34.06 -2.38
C CYS A 460 -0.14 34.93 -2.80
N THR A 461 -0.94 34.41 -3.73
CA THR A 461 -2.17 35.09 -4.22
C THR A 461 -3.39 34.25 -3.84
N PHE A 462 -4.38 34.90 -3.23
CA PHE A 462 -5.64 34.29 -2.83
C PHE A 462 -6.79 34.95 -3.59
N THR A 463 -7.48 34.20 -4.47
CA THR A 463 -8.52 34.72 -5.36
C THR A 463 -9.72 33.78 -5.42
N GLY A 464 -10.92 34.28 -5.30
CA GLY A 464 -12.15 33.51 -5.41
C GLY A 464 -13.37 34.32 -4.99
N SER A 465 -14.57 33.88 -5.30
CA SER A 465 -15.79 34.64 -5.05
C SER A 465 -16.55 34.21 -3.79
N ARG A 466 -16.28 33.02 -3.25
CA ARG A 466 -17.04 32.39 -2.16
C ARG A 466 -16.19 31.73 -1.08
N ALA A 467 -14.89 31.65 -1.27
CA ALA A 467 -14.03 30.95 -0.34
C ALA A 467 -13.71 31.79 0.90
N ASP A 468 -13.69 31.13 2.05
CA ASP A 468 -13.00 31.67 3.21
C ASP A 468 -11.49 31.65 2.90
N MET A 469 -10.85 32.82 2.97
CA MET A 469 -9.41 32.87 2.67
C MET A 469 -8.61 32.11 3.69
N LEU A 470 -8.97 32.23 4.96
CA LEU A 470 -8.33 31.55 6.06
C LEU A 470 -9.37 31.11 7.08
N LYS A 471 -9.44 29.81 7.32
CA LYS A 471 -10.22 29.24 8.42
C LYS A 471 -9.24 28.68 9.44
N ALA A 472 -9.22 29.20 10.65
CA ALA A 472 -8.26 28.79 11.67
C ALA A 472 -8.92 28.39 12.98
N ALA A 473 -8.63 27.19 13.44
CA ALA A 473 -8.98 26.66 14.76
C ALA A 473 -7.80 26.63 15.74
N SER A 474 -6.70 27.34 15.42
CA SER A 474 -5.45 27.31 16.16
C SER A 474 -5.12 28.63 16.85
N HIS A 475 -4.36 28.56 17.93
CA HIS A 475 -3.78 29.73 18.60
C HIS A 475 -2.47 30.22 17.96
N THR A 476 -1.87 29.43 17.06
CA THR A 476 -0.65 29.77 16.32
C THR A 476 -0.93 29.68 14.84
N LEU A 477 -0.65 30.74 14.13
CA LEU A 477 -0.85 30.85 12.69
C LEU A 477 0.50 30.96 11.99
N PRO A 478 0.57 30.60 10.69
CA PRO A 478 1.70 30.96 9.86
C PRO A 478 1.92 32.46 9.85
N THR A 479 3.16 32.89 9.66
CA THR A 479 3.47 34.28 9.34
C THR A 479 3.16 34.54 7.88
N PHE A 480 2.40 35.61 7.58
CA PHE A 480 2.07 36.01 6.22
C PHE A 480 2.87 37.25 5.85
N THR A 481 3.51 37.25 4.67
CA THR A 481 4.22 38.42 4.11
C THR A 481 3.97 38.54 2.62
N ASP A 482 3.82 39.79 2.13
CA ASP A 482 3.72 40.10 0.70
C ASP A 482 2.62 39.32 -0.06
N CYS A 483 1.57 38.92 0.62
CA CYS A 483 0.45 38.17 0.01
C CYS A 483 -0.58 39.10 -0.60
N ALA A 484 -1.17 38.69 -1.73
CA ALA A 484 -2.26 39.41 -2.39
C ALA A 484 -3.60 38.69 -2.12
N TRP A 485 -4.55 39.42 -1.57
CA TRP A 485 -5.87 38.92 -1.21
C TRP A 485 -6.93 39.67 -2.00
N SER A 486 -7.63 39.00 -2.91
CA SER A 486 -8.65 39.65 -3.76
C SER A 486 -10.09 39.39 -3.32
N THR A 487 -10.29 38.52 -2.36
CA THR A 487 -11.61 38.11 -1.88
C THR A 487 -11.78 38.40 -0.41
N PRO A 488 -12.97 38.86 0.03
CA PRO A 488 -13.33 38.89 1.44
C PRO A 488 -13.40 37.43 1.96
N GLY A 489 -12.83 37.18 3.11
CA GLY A 489 -12.85 35.85 3.71
C GLY A 489 -13.28 35.86 5.16
N VAL A 490 -13.78 34.75 5.64
CA VAL A 490 -14.09 34.51 7.05
C VAL A 490 -12.91 33.85 7.71
N PHE A 491 -12.48 34.38 8.81
CA PHE A 491 -11.37 33.91 9.60
C PHE A 491 -11.89 33.32 10.91
N TRP A 492 -11.63 32.05 11.16
CA TRP A 492 -12.04 31.35 12.37
C TRP A 492 -10.84 31.05 13.25
N THR A 493 -10.81 31.53 14.47
CA THR A 493 -9.85 31.08 15.48
C THR A 493 -10.62 30.54 16.67
N GLY A 494 -10.57 29.24 16.94
CA GLY A 494 -11.28 28.67 18.06
C GLY A 494 -10.74 27.35 18.53
N LYS A 495 -10.90 27.02 19.82
CA LYS A 495 -10.70 25.71 20.36
C LYS A 495 -11.77 24.77 19.81
N GLU A 496 -11.31 23.66 19.27
CA GLU A 496 -12.02 22.43 18.97
C GLU A 496 -13.54 22.54 18.75
N TRP A 497 -13.96 22.37 17.51
CA TRP A 497 -15.30 21.93 17.21
C TRP A 497 -15.49 20.54 17.81
N ASN A 498 -16.15 20.41 18.94
CA ASN A 498 -16.75 19.15 19.34
C ASN A 498 -17.89 18.88 18.36
N GLY A 499 -17.76 17.90 17.50
CA GLY A 499 -18.70 17.52 16.45
C GLY A 499 -20.11 17.11 16.95
N SER A 500 -20.75 17.97 17.73
CA SER A 500 -22.16 17.91 18.07
C SER A 500 -22.95 18.47 16.90
N THR A 501 -23.67 17.60 16.20
CA THR A 501 -24.59 17.93 15.11
C THR A 501 -25.90 18.55 15.60
N ASP A 502 -26.05 18.82 16.88
CA ASP A 502 -27.21 19.45 17.45
C ASP A 502 -27.00 20.98 17.43
N GLY A 503 -27.83 21.65 16.66
CA GLY A 503 -27.89 23.07 16.32
C GLY A 503 -27.65 24.12 17.39
N ASP A 504 -26.88 23.86 18.41
CA ASP A 504 -26.44 24.77 19.43
C ASP A 504 -25.24 25.59 18.94
N ALA A 505 -25.32 26.87 19.15
CA ALA A 505 -24.30 27.86 18.85
C ALA A 505 -22.90 27.37 19.28
N PRO A 506 -21.83 27.69 18.50
CA PRO A 506 -20.48 27.27 18.82
C PRO A 506 -20.17 27.63 20.27
N ASN A 507 -19.59 26.64 20.96
CA ASN A 507 -19.25 26.70 22.37
C ASN A 507 -18.62 28.07 22.69
N ARG A 508 -19.09 28.78 23.68
CA ARG A 508 -18.79 30.20 24.03
C ARG A 508 -17.30 30.53 24.22
N ASN A 509 -16.39 29.60 23.92
CA ASN A 509 -14.94 29.75 23.96
C ASN A 509 -14.28 29.79 22.57
N CYS A 510 -15.03 29.86 21.48
CA CYS A 510 -14.51 29.99 20.14
C CYS A 510 -14.45 31.46 19.73
N ASP A 511 -13.25 31.95 19.44
CA ASP A 511 -13.07 33.29 18.87
C ASP A 511 -13.20 33.19 17.35
N ILE A 512 -14.19 33.88 16.79
CA ILE A 512 -14.43 33.93 15.34
C ILE A 512 -13.97 35.30 14.83
N VAL A 513 -13.08 35.30 13.87
CA VAL A 513 -12.60 36.50 13.19
C VAL A 513 -13.01 36.46 11.73
N GLN A 514 -13.81 37.38 11.30
CA GLN A 514 -14.18 37.53 9.89
C GLN A 514 -13.31 38.59 9.23
N ILE A 515 -12.62 38.22 8.16
CA ILE A 515 -11.87 39.13 7.31
C ILE A 515 -12.71 39.43 6.08
N GLY A 516 -13.06 40.67 5.89
CA GLY A 516 -13.87 41.07 4.75
C GLY A 516 -13.72 42.55 4.39
N ARG A 517 -14.21 42.92 3.19
CA ARG A 517 -14.36 44.31 2.76
C ARG A 517 -15.76 44.78 3.12
N GLU A 518 -15.97 45.16 4.35
CA GLU A 518 -17.22 45.85 4.78
C GLU A 518 -16.92 47.29 5.20
N ALA A 519 -17.97 48.11 5.23
CA ALA A 519 -17.84 49.47 5.73
C ALA A 519 -17.37 49.44 7.20
N PRO A 520 -16.37 50.25 7.58
CA PRO A 520 -15.89 50.35 8.95
C PRO A 520 -17.03 50.65 9.92
N ARG A 521 -17.07 49.95 11.06
CA ARG A 521 -17.97 50.22 12.17
C ARG A 521 -17.24 51.00 13.26
N ALA A 522 -17.98 51.64 14.17
CA ALA A 522 -17.41 52.49 15.20
C ALA A 522 -16.45 51.76 16.17
N ASP A 523 -16.58 50.45 16.27
CA ASP A 523 -15.77 49.54 17.11
C ASP A 523 -14.65 48.84 16.34
N SER A 524 -14.41 49.23 15.09
CA SER A 524 -13.38 48.63 14.24
C SER A 524 -12.01 49.25 14.50
N VAL A 525 -10.96 48.42 14.54
CA VAL A 525 -9.57 48.86 14.56
C VAL A 525 -9.00 48.78 13.14
N PRO A 526 -8.58 49.91 12.54
CA PRO A 526 -8.07 49.89 11.16
C PRO A 526 -6.61 49.37 11.10
N TYR A 527 -6.32 48.60 10.06
CA TYR A 527 -4.98 48.14 9.70
C TYR A 527 -4.71 48.45 8.23
N ASP A 528 -3.44 48.63 7.88
CA ASP A 528 -3.04 48.97 6.52
C ASP A 528 -2.92 47.75 5.61
N THR A 529 -2.69 46.56 6.15
CA THR A 529 -2.60 45.32 5.40
C THR A 529 -3.37 44.17 6.08
N PRO A 530 -3.81 43.14 5.34
CA PRO A 530 -4.43 41.95 5.92
C PRO A 530 -3.52 41.26 6.95
N GLU A 531 -2.21 41.23 6.70
CA GLU A 531 -1.22 40.64 7.58
C GLU A 531 -1.18 41.36 8.94
N GLN A 532 -1.12 42.68 8.93
CA GLN A 532 -1.17 43.48 10.16
C GLN A 532 -2.48 43.25 10.93
N ALA A 533 -3.57 43.08 10.23
CA ALA A 533 -4.85 42.82 10.85
C ALA A 533 -4.92 41.39 11.44
N ILE A 534 -4.33 40.41 10.79
CA ILE A 534 -4.18 39.04 11.32
C ILE A 534 -3.33 39.07 12.59
N ASP A 535 -2.17 39.72 12.56
CA ASP A 535 -1.32 39.91 13.73
C ASP A 535 -2.01 40.65 14.85
N GLY A 536 -2.75 41.69 14.52
CA GLY A 536 -3.54 42.45 15.46
C GLY A 536 -4.63 41.59 16.13
N ALA A 537 -5.33 40.78 15.38
CA ALA A 537 -6.34 39.85 15.91
C ALA A 537 -5.73 38.79 16.83
N VAL A 538 -4.57 38.22 16.45
CA VAL A 538 -3.84 37.25 17.27
C VAL A 538 -3.36 37.86 18.57
N ASN A 539 -2.77 39.06 18.52
CA ASN A 539 -2.27 39.77 19.71
C ASN A 539 -3.42 40.18 20.63
N TYR A 540 -4.51 40.74 20.08
CA TYR A 540 -5.70 41.08 20.86
C TYR A 540 -6.24 39.87 21.63
N ARG A 541 -6.30 38.74 21.01
CA ARG A 541 -6.75 37.50 21.60
C ARG A 541 -5.87 36.99 22.74
N LYS A 542 -4.55 37.12 22.64
CA LYS A 542 -3.61 36.79 23.72
C LYS A 542 -3.87 37.65 24.97
N GLU A 543 -4.26 38.92 24.75
CA GLU A 543 -4.46 39.90 25.81
C GLU A 543 -5.89 39.88 26.39
N ASN A 544 -6.88 39.49 25.59
CA ASN A 544 -8.31 39.65 25.90
C ASN A 544 -9.11 38.35 25.63
N SER A 545 -8.65 37.23 26.16
CA SER A 545 -9.35 35.94 25.96
C SER A 545 -10.83 36.03 26.34
N GLY A 546 -11.71 35.72 25.38
CA GLY A 546 -13.18 35.71 25.54
C GLY A 546 -13.89 37.03 25.21
N ARG A 547 -13.25 37.99 24.54
CA ARG A 547 -13.86 39.17 23.99
C ARG A 547 -13.66 39.30 22.48
N TYR A 548 -14.58 39.93 21.82
CA TYR A 548 -14.65 40.04 20.38
C TYR A 548 -14.34 41.47 19.92
N LEU A 549 -13.49 41.63 18.93
CA LEU A 549 -13.12 42.90 18.34
C LEU A 549 -13.40 42.90 16.84
N LEU A 550 -14.04 43.91 16.34
CA LEU A 550 -14.12 44.16 14.91
C LEU A 550 -12.88 44.95 14.47
N LEU A 551 -12.03 44.36 13.66
CA LEU A 551 -10.86 45.01 13.10
C LEU A 551 -11.18 45.45 11.68
N SER A 552 -11.06 46.72 11.37
CA SER A 552 -11.35 47.25 10.04
C SER A 552 -10.24 48.16 9.56
N GLN A 553 -9.97 48.04 8.32
CA GLN A 553 -9.14 48.94 7.54
C GLN A 553 -9.98 49.64 6.48
N THR A 554 -9.44 50.62 5.79
CA THR A 554 -10.13 51.34 4.70
C THR A 554 -10.79 50.41 3.66
N ASN A 555 -10.40 49.16 3.59
CA ASN A 555 -10.97 48.16 2.67
C ASN A 555 -11.13 46.75 3.29
N TRP A 556 -10.74 46.52 4.53
CA TRP A 556 -10.77 45.19 5.16
C TRP A 556 -11.38 45.29 6.56
N THR A 557 -12.34 44.43 6.83
CA THR A 557 -13.07 44.41 8.09
C THR A 557 -12.90 43.03 8.74
N PHE A 558 -12.51 43.02 10.00
CA PHE A 558 -12.50 41.85 10.84
C PHE A 558 -13.68 41.92 11.79
N ARG A 559 -14.49 40.92 11.84
CA ARG A 559 -15.64 40.84 12.71
C ARG A 559 -15.51 39.68 13.67
N LEU A 560 -15.55 40.01 14.94
CA LEU A 560 -15.61 39.05 16.04
C LEU A 560 -17.07 38.93 16.47
N PHE A 561 -17.58 37.76 16.65
CA PHE A 561 -18.96 37.51 17.05
C PHE A 561 -19.00 36.91 18.46
N ASP A 562 -19.94 37.39 19.28
CA ASP A 562 -20.23 36.81 20.58
C ASP A 562 -20.87 35.42 20.47
#